data_35b9897e186e062eaf01c5c54dd6a7f3
#
_entry.id   35b9897e186e062eaf01c5c54dd6a7f3
#
_cell.length_a   1.000
_cell.length_b   1.000
_cell.length_c   1.000
_cell.angle_alpha   90.00
_cell.angle_beta   90.00
_cell.angle_gamma   90.00
#
_symmetry.space_group_name_H-M   'P 1'
#
loop_
_entity.id
_entity.type
_entity.pdbx_description
1 polymer ?
#
loop_
_entity_poly.entity_id
_entity_poly.type
_entity_poly.pdbx_seq_one_letter_code
_entity_poly.pdbx_strand_id
1 'polypeptide(L)'
;MAWRLLDFQNRNIFENMAIDESIFHETIKNRKHPTIRFYGSHPAAVSIGYFQDARTEVNIEKCHSAGVDVVRRITGGKAVFHFNEITYCIVAGDQEKIFPSDISGTYRVISKCIARGLTYSGIKANLAEGGRDGAG
;
A
#
# COMPACT_ATOMS: atom_id res chain seq x y z
N MET A 1 -19.61 -13.11 2.49
CA MET A 1 -18.14 -12.93 2.66
C MET A 1 -17.89 -11.81 3.64
N ALA A 2 -17.09 -12.04 4.69
CA ALA A 2 -16.78 -11.02 5.70
C ALA A 2 -15.36 -10.49 5.45
N TRP A 3 -15.20 -9.18 5.44
CA TRP A 3 -13.91 -8.51 5.42
C TRP A 3 -13.48 -8.16 6.83
N ARG A 4 -12.19 -8.23 7.09
CA ARG A 4 -11.60 -7.69 8.30
C ARG A 4 -11.09 -6.28 8.02
N LEU A 5 -11.60 -5.31 8.78
CA LEU A 5 -11.09 -3.94 8.79
C LEU A 5 -10.21 -3.75 10.03
N LEU A 6 -9.00 -3.24 9.84
CA LEU A 6 -8.13 -2.81 10.93
C LEU A 6 -8.15 -1.30 11.02
N ASP A 7 -8.45 -0.81 12.22
CA ASP A 7 -8.56 0.61 12.49
C ASP A 7 -7.26 1.36 12.22
N PHE A 8 -7.41 2.64 11.86
CA PHE A 8 -6.29 3.51 11.57
C PHE A 8 -5.38 3.69 12.79
N GLN A 9 -4.08 3.52 12.58
CA GLN A 9 -3.05 3.77 13.57
C GLN A 9 -1.81 4.38 12.90
N ASN A 10 -1.16 5.33 13.59
CA ASN A 10 0.18 5.78 13.25
C ASN A 10 1.22 4.87 13.91
N ARG A 11 2.16 4.37 13.12
CA ARG A 11 3.29 3.55 13.57
C ARG A 11 4.54 3.92 12.78
N ASN A 12 5.70 3.47 13.23
CA ASN A 12 6.88 3.58 12.39
C ASN A 12 6.75 2.67 11.16
N ILE A 13 7.53 2.98 10.14
CA ILE A 13 7.42 2.29 8.84
C ILE A 13 7.77 0.80 8.94
N PHE A 14 8.71 0.42 9.81
CA PHE A 14 9.12 -0.98 9.99
C PHE A 14 7.99 -1.81 10.60
N GLU A 15 7.31 -1.30 11.62
CA GLU A 15 6.12 -1.93 12.20
C GLU A 15 5.00 -2.06 11.15
N ASN A 16 4.76 -1.00 10.38
CA ASN A 16 3.75 -1.03 9.34
C ASN A 16 4.01 -2.13 8.31
N MET A 17 5.25 -2.24 7.82
CA MET A 17 5.62 -3.29 6.87
C MET A 17 5.55 -4.69 7.49
N ALA A 18 5.99 -4.85 8.73
CA ALA A 18 5.90 -6.13 9.43
C ALA A 18 4.46 -6.60 9.64
N ILE A 19 3.53 -5.68 9.94
CA ILE A 19 2.11 -5.98 10.07
C ILE A 19 1.54 -6.40 8.71
N ASP A 20 1.82 -5.67 7.64
CA ASP A 20 1.34 -5.99 6.30
C ASP A 20 1.84 -7.37 5.85
N GLU A 21 3.12 -7.67 6.07
CA GLU A 21 3.71 -8.98 5.79
C GLU A 21 3.08 -10.10 6.63
N SER A 22 2.84 -9.85 7.91
CA SER A 22 2.18 -10.82 8.78
C SER A 22 0.75 -11.14 8.33
N ILE A 23 -0.02 -10.12 7.92
CA ILE A 23 -1.37 -10.31 7.37
C ILE A 23 -1.32 -11.14 6.09
N PHE A 24 -0.35 -10.85 5.21
CA PHE A 24 -0.14 -11.58 3.97
C PHE A 24 0.15 -13.06 4.22
N HIS A 25 1.11 -13.38 5.08
CA HIS A 25 1.46 -14.75 5.42
C HIS A 25 0.30 -15.51 6.09
N GLU A 26 -0.42 -14.87 7.01
CA GLU A 26 -1.59 -15.47 7.64
C GLU A 26 -2.72 -15.76 6.63
N THR A 27 -2.94 -14.87 5.68
CA THR A 27 -3.95 -15.07 4.64
C THR A 27 -3.61 -16.26 3.74
N ILE A 28 -2.34 -16.40 3.33
CA ILE A 28 -1.89 -17.52 2.51
C ILE A 28 -1.97 -18.84 3.28
N LYS A 29 -1.42 -18.87 4.50
CA LYS A 29 -1.28 -20.11 5.28
C LYS A 29 -2.62 -20.63 5.77
N ASN A 30 -3.49 -19.75 6.25
CA ASN A 30 -4.70 -20.12 6.99
C ASN A 30 -5.98 -19.76 6.24
N ARG A 31 -5.91 -19.33 5.00
CA ARG A 31 -7.06 -18.89 4.19
C ARG A 31 -8.01 -17.98 4.97
N LYS A 32 -7.42 -17.00 5.68
CA LYS A 32 -8.16 -16.03 6.49
C LYS A 32 -8.99 -15.09 5.62
N HIS A 33 -9.95 -14.44 6.25
CA HIS A 33 -10.78 -13.43 5.59
C HIS A 33 -9.93 -12.32 4.96
N PRO A 34 -10.37 -11.78 3.82
CA PRO A 34 -9.72 -10.63 3.23
C PRO A 34 -9.64 -9.48 4.24
N THR A 35 -8.53 -8.78 4.23
CA THR A 35 -8.25 -7.72 5.19
C THR A 35 -7.98 -6.41 4.46
N ILE A 36 -8.58 -5.35 4.96
CA ILE A 36 -8.22 -3.98 4.62
C ILE A 36 -7.70 -3.27 5.88
N ARG A 37 -6.63 -2.54 5.73
CA ARG A 37 -5.98 -1.78 6.79
C ARG A 37 -5.67 -0.38 6.29
N PHE A 38 -5.89 0.63 7.15
CA PHE A 38 -5.45 2.00 6.93
C PHE A 38 -4.46 2.38 8.00
N TYR A 39 -3.40 3.12 7.63
CA TYR A 39 -2.39 3.55 8.58
C TYR A 39 -1.66 4.80 8.11
N GLY A 40 -1.00 5.48 9.04
CA GLY A 40 -0.02 6.51 8.79
C GLY A 40 1.37 6.05 9.22
N SER A 41 2.39 6.71 8.70
CA SER A 41 3.79 6.48 9.09
C SER A 41 4.34 7.68 9.83
N HIS A 42 4.91 7.45 11.01
CA HIS A 42 5.61 8.45 11.79
C HIS A 42 6.78 7.80 12.54
N PRO A 43 8.00 8.33 12.46
CA PRO A 43 8.43 9.49 11.67
C PRO A 43 8.28 9.30 10.16
N ALA A 44 8.66 10.35 9.40
CA ALA A 44 8.71 10.30 7.94
C ALA A 44 9.60 9.14 7.46
N ALA A 45 9.22 8.51 6.37
CA ALA A 45 9.92 7.34 5.88
C ALA A 45 9.85 7.20 4.35
N VAL A 46 10.71 6.38 3.80
CA VAL A 46 10.65 5.95 2.39
C VAL A 46 10.47 4.43 2.34
N SER A 47 9.46 3.96 1.64
CA SER A 47 9.39 2.55 1.26
C SER A 47 9.82 2.36 -0.19
N ILE A 48 10.71 1.40 -0.42
CA ILE A 48 11.09 0.95 -1.76
C ILE A 48 10.33 -0.31 -2.14
N GLY A 49 10.04 -0.46 -3.42
CA GLY A 49 9.40 -1.67 -3.95
C GLY A 49 10.32 -2.89 -3.85
N TYR A 50 9.70 -4.07 -3.85
CA TYR A 50 10.42 -5.34 -3.64
C TYR A 50 11.63 -5.54 -4.58
N PHE A 51 11.49 -5.16 -5.85
CA PHE A 51 12.52 -5.37 -6.88
C PHE A 51 13.45 -4.16 -7.09
N GLN A 52 13.25 -3.05 -6.39
CA GLN A 52 14.09 -1.87 -6.55
C GLN A 52 15.45 -2.03 -5.88
N ASP A 53 16.50 -1.47 -6.49
CA ASP A 53 17.79 -1.33 -5.82
C ASP A 53 17.80 -0.07 -4.94
N ALA A 54 17.92 -0.26 -3.63
CA ALA A 54 17.90 0.83 -2.67
C ALA A 54 18.98 1.90 -2.93
N ARG A 55 20.14 1.50 -3.47
CA ARG A 55 21.29 2.40 -3.70
C ARG A 55 21.07 3.34 -4.87
N THR A 56 20.29 2.91 -5.86
CA THR A 56 19.99 3.71 -7.06
C THR A 56 18.73 4.56 -6.89
N GLU A 57 17.78 4.07 -6.10
CA GLU A 57 16.45 4.69 -5.97
C GLU A 57 16.39 5.75 -4.86
N VAL A 58 17.22 5.62 -3.83
CA VAL A 58 17.16 6.48 -2.64
C VAL A 58 18.56 6.87 -2.17
N ASN A 59 18.76 8.14 -1.87
CA ASN A 59 19.97 8.55 -1.19
C ASN A 59 19.87 8.22 0.30
N ILE A 60 20.33 7.03 0.66
CA ILE A 60 20.21 6.47 2.02
C ILE A 60 20.90 7.37 3.06
N GLU A 61 22.06 7.93 2.74
CA GLU A 61 22.80 8.82 3.65
C GLU A 61 22.03 10.11 3.94
N LYS A 62 21.41 10.69 2.91
CA LYS A 62 20.55 11.87 3.10
C LYS A 62 19.29 11.55 3.89
N CYS A 63 18.67 10.41 3.64
CA CYS A 63 17.52 9.98 4.43
C CYS A 63 17.91 9.84 5.90
N HIS A 64 18.98 9.12 6.18
CA HIS A 64 19.47 8.93 7.55
C HIS A 64 19.80 10.27 8.23
N SER A 65 20.50 11.19 7.55
CA SER A 65 20.81 12.53 8.10
C SER A 65 19.57 13.37 8.37
N ALA A 66 18.48 13.14 7.63
CA ALA A 66 17.22 13.83 7.79
C ALA A 66 16.26 13.14 8.77
N GLY A 67 16.66 12.04 9.41
CA GLY A 67 15.80 11.24 10.29
C GLY A 67 14.67 10.54 9.55
N VAL A 68 14.88 10.21 8.27
CA VAL A 68 13.91 9.50 7.41
C VAL A 68 14.31 8.04 7.31
N ASP A 69 13.46 7.16 7.80
CA ASP A 69 13.66 5.71 7.72
C ASP A 69 13.48 5.20 6.28
N VAL A 70 14.26 4.17 5.92
CA VAL A 70 14.14 3.51 4.62
C VAL A 70 13.84 2.03 4.82
N VAL A 71 12.78 1.53 4.19
CA VAL A 71 12.36 0.13 4.31
C VAL A 71 12.02 -0.45 2.94
N ARG A 72 12.16 -1.76 2.79
CA ARG A 72 11.64 -2.50 1.62
C ARG A 72 10.28 -3.09 1.96
N ARG A 73 9.29 -2.89 1.08
CA ARG A 73 7.98 -3.54 1.21
C ARG A 73 7.92 -4.84 0.42
N ILE A 74 6.99 -5.71 0.77
CA ILE A 74 6.79 -7.01 0.09
C ILE A 74 6.13 -6.88 -1.29
N THR A 75 5.63 -5.72 -1.65
CA THR A 75 4.99 -5.45 -2.93
C THR A 75 5.91 -4.72 -3.89
N GLY A 76 5.67 -4.86 -5.20
CA GLY A 76 6.41 -4.13 -6.22
C GLY A 76 6.10 -2.62 -6.25
N GLY A 77 6.47 -1.98 -7.33
CA GLY A 77 6.26 -0.55 -7.56
C GLY A 77 7.49 0.31 -7.25
N LYS A 78 7.35 1.63 -7.42
CA LYS A 78 8.40 2.62 -7.22
C LYS A 78 8.51 3.04 -5.75
N ALA A 79 9.60 3.74 -5.40
CA ALA A 79 9.78 4.31 -4.06
C ALA A 79 8.66 5.30 -3.72
N VAL A 80 8.22 5.27 -2.47
CA VAL A 80 7.16 6.14 -1.95
C VAL A 80 7.67 6.84 -0.69
N PHE A 81 7.52 8.15 -0.63
CA PHE A 81 7.80 8.95 0.56
C PHE A 81 6.54 9.05 1.42
N HIS A 82 6.63 8.60 2.66
CA HIS A 82 5.55 8.57 3.62
C HIS A 82 5.69 9.75 4.58
N PHE A 83 4.82 10.72 4.43
CA PHE A 83 4.76 11.89 5.29
C PHE A 83 3.36 12.48 5.30
N ASN A 84 2.71 12.47 6.44
CA ASN A 84 1.38 13.06 6.64
C ASN A 84 0.34 12.56 5.62
N GLU A 85 0.32 11.25 5.39
CA GLU A 85 -0.60 10.57 4.45
C GLU A 85 -1.44 9.50 5.15
N ILE A 86 -2.42 9.00 4.41
CA ILE A 86 -3.12 7.76 4.75
C ILE A 86 -2.71 6.70 3.74
N THR A 87 -2.03 5.67 4.23
CA THR A 87 -1.70 4.49 3.45
C THR A 87 -2.77 3.42 3.67
N TYR A 88 -3.02 2.60 2.67
CA TYR A 88 -3.87 1.42 2.81
C TYR A 88 -3.13 0.16 2.39
N CYS A 89 -3.48 -0.95 3.04
CA CYS A 89 -3.06 -2.29 2.66
C CYS A 89 -4.30 -3.16 2.46
N ILE A 90 -4.36 -3.89 1.35
CA ILE A 90 -5.41 -4.84 1.04
C ILE A 90 -4.76 -6.19 0.80
N VAL A 91 -5.19 -7.20 1.56
CA VAL A 91 -4.77 -8.58 1.40
C VAL A 91 -5.99 -9.45 1.23
N ALA A 92 -6.05 -10.18 0.13
CA ALA A 92 -7.14 -11.13 -0.16
C ALA A 92 -6.56 -12.38 -0.83
N GLY A 93 -7.14 -13.52 -0.54
CA GLY A 93 -6.79 -14.76 -1.23
C GLY A 93 -7.42 -14.83 -2.62
N ASP A 94 -6.81 -15.59 -3.52
CA ASP A 94 -7.28 -15.82 -4.88
C ASP A 94 -8.65 -16.53 -4.96
N GLN A 95 -8.97 -17.33 -3.95
CA GLN A 95 -10.26 -18.02 -3.83
C GLN A 95 -11.44 -17.07 -3.67
N GLU A 96 -11.19 -15.84 -3.23
CA GLU A 96 -12.25 -14.89 -2.95
C GLU A 96 -12.89 -14.31 -4.22
N LYS A 97 -12.23 -14.45 -5.37
CA LYS A 97 -12.70 -14.00 -6.70
C LYS A 97 -13.22 -12.56 -6.75
N ILE A 98 -12.75 -11.73 -5.82
CA ILE A 98 -13.14 -10.31 -5.72
C ILE A 98 -12.40 -9.50 -6.76
N PHE A 99 -11.14 -9.88 -6.99
CA PHE A 99 -10.25 -9.18 -7.91
C PHE A 99 -10.08 -9.98 -9.19
N PRO A 100 -9.95 -9.30 -10.33
CA PRO A 100 -9.49 -9.91 -11.56
C PRO A 100 -8.10 -10.54 -11.37
N SER A 101 -7.76 -11.50 -12.24
CA SER A 101 -6.46 -12.18 -12.21
C SER A 101 -5.30 -11.29 -12.68
N ASP A 102 -5.60 -10.15 -13.29
CA ASP A 102 -4.60 -9.20 -13.76
C ASP A 102 -4.44 -8.01 -12.80
N ILE A 103 -3.22 -7.48 -12.75
CA ILE A 103 -2.84 -6.38 -11.86
C ILE A 103 -3.63 -5.10 -12.18
N SER A 104 -3.80 -4.78 -13.46
CA SER A 104 -4.48 -3.55 -13.88
C SER A 104 -5.96 -3.56 -13.51
N GLY A 105 -6.62 -4.71 -13.67
CA GLY A 105 -8.01 -4.91 -13.26
C GLY A 105 -8.15 -4.78 -11.72
N THR A 106 -7.23 -5.36 -10.99
CA THR A 106 -7.19 -5.26 -9.51
C THR A 106 -7.05 -3.80 -9.06
N TYR A 107 -6.11 -3.06 -9.64
CA TYR A 107 -5.96 -1.62 -9.34
C TYR A 107 -7.22 -0.84 -9.67
N ARG A 108 -7.87 -1.14 -10.79
CA ARG A 108 -9.12 -0.46 -11.18
C ARG A 108 -10.24 -0.69 -10.18
N VAL A 109 -10.39 -1.90 -9.67
CA VAL A 109 -11.39 -2.21 -8.63
C VAL A 109 -11.11 -1.43 -7.37
N ILE A 110 -9.87 -1.48 -6.87
CA ILE A 110 -9.46 -0.77 -5.65
C ILE A 110 -9.66 0.74 -5.80
N SER A 111 -9.18 1.32 -6.90
CA SER A 111 -9.29 2.77 -7.15
C SER A 111 -10.73 3.23 -7.23
N LYS A 112 -11.65 2.44 -7.83
CA LYS A 112 -13.08 2.75 -7.82
C LYS A 112 -13.66 2.76 -6.41
N CYS A 113 -13.27 1.80 -5.57
CA CYS A 113 -13.72 1.74 -4.18
C CYS A 113 -13.22 2.95 -3.39
N ILE A 114 -11.97 3.35 -3.56
CA ILE A 114 -11.39 4.54 -2.91
C ILE A 114 -12.12 5.81 -3.38
N ALA A 115 -12.31 6.00 -4.67
CA ALA A 115 -13.00 7.16 -5.21
C ALA A 115 -14.44 7.27 -4.65
N ARG A 116 -15.14 6.14 -4.53
CA ARG A 116 -16.48 6.11 -3.90
C ARG A 116 -16.42 6.46 -2.42
N GLY A 117 -15.46 5.92 -1.68
CA GLY A 117 -15.24 6.25 -0.26
C GLY A 117 -14.99 7.73 -0.04
N LEU A 118 -14.14 8.35 -0.85
CA LEU A 118 -13.88 9.79 -0.83
C LEU A 118 -15.15 10.59 -1.12
N THR A 119 -15.94 10.17 -2.11
CA THR A 119 -17.22 10.82 -2.44
C THR A 119 -18.21 10.76 -1.28
N TYR A 120 -18.32 9.62 -0.58
CA TYR A 120 -19.14 9.51 0.62
C TYR A 120 -18.67 10.42 1.76
N SER A 121 -17.37 10.71 1.80
CA SER A 121 -16.76 11.66 2.76
C SER A 121 -16.87 13.12 2.32
N GLY A 122 -17.61 13.41 1.24
CA GLY A 122 -17.79 14.77 0.72
C GLY A 122 -16.66 15.27 -0.18
N ILE A 123 -15.69 14.42 -0.51
CA ILE A 123 -14.55 14.75 -1.37
C ILE A 123 -14.86 14.27 -2.80
N LYS A 124 -14.98 15.22 -3.74
CA LYS A 124 -15.18 14.87 -5.15
C LYS A 124 -13.93 14.21 -5.72
N ALA A 125 -14.03 12.95 -6.09
CA ALA A 125 -12.92 12.16 -6.64
C ALA A 125 -13.37 11.38 -7.88
N ASN A 126 -12.53 11.40 -8.92
CA ASN A 126 -12.72 10.63 -10.14
C ASN A 126 -11.45 9.84 -10.44
N LEU A 127 -11.59 8.74 -11.17
CA LEU A 127 -10.42 8.04 -11.72
C LEU A 127 -9.84 8.88 -12.85
N ALA A 128 -8.51 9.03 -12.85
CA ALA A 128 -7.83 9.54 -14.02
C ALA A 128 -8.04 8.56 -15.18
N GLU A 129 -8.43 9.05 -16.33
CA GLU A 129 -8.43 8.25 -17.56
C GLU A 129 -6.97 7.88 -17.83
N GLY A 130 -6.69 6.59 -17.97
CA GLY A 130 -5.34 6.07 -18.11
C GLY A 130 -4.62 6.67 -19.31
N GLY A 131 -3.82 7.69 -19.07
CA GLY A 131 -2.80 8.12 -20.00
C GLY A 131 -1.77 6.99 -20.13
N ARG A 132 -1.54 6.53 -21.33
CA ARG A 132 -0.38 5.74 -21.71
C ARG A 132 0.83 6.68 -21.73
N ASP A 133 1.21 7.23 -20.60
CA ASP A 133 2.37 8.12 -20.57
C ASP A 133 3.18 7.82 -19.33
N GLY A 134 4.33 7.24 -19.57
CA GLY A 134 5.30 6.99 -18.52
C GLY A 134 6.20 5.80 -18.78
N ALA A 135 6.56 5.59 -20.04
CA ALA A 135 7.85 4.99 -20.32
C ALA A 135 8.91 6.06 -20.07
N GLY A 136 9.71 5.86 -19.05
CA GLY A 136 10.83 6.67 -18.66
C GLY A 136 11.50 6.04 -17.48
#